data_2c337c38e1a90c2e5c4eaa3f15ca03a4
#
_entry.id   2c337c38e1a90c2e5c4eaa3f15ca03a4
#
_cell.length_a   1.000
_cell.length_b   1.000
_cell.length_c   1.000
_cell.angle_alpha   90.00
_cell.angle_beta   90.00
_cell.angle_gamma   90.00
#
_symmetry.space_group_name_H-M   'P 1'
#
loop_
_entity.id
_entity.type
_entity.pdbx_description
1 polymer ?
#
loop_
_entity_poly.entity_id
_entity_poly.type
_entity_poly.pdbx_seq_one_letter_code
_entity_poly.pdbx_strand_id
1 'polypeptide(L)'
;MTDYYVIGDVHGKAGMLEDLLKTWDGQTQLLFLGDLIDRGEDSRRVLEMVKDLVDNQGAICLSGNHEYMFLTWLDDPEESYDHYRRNGGDTTINSILGRPLDAPVDGVEDAKRVATEAADLVEFIRQMPFVVETDKYIFVHAGIDLTLD
;
A
#
# COMPACT_ATOMS: atom_id res chain seq x y z
N MET A 1 -10.31 13.09 23.46
CA MET A 1 -9.00 13.07 22.79
C MET A 1 -8.90 11.77 22.01
N THR A 2 -8.60 11.83 20.72
CA THR A 2 -8.48 10.62 19.90
C THR A 2 -7.07 10.04 20.05
N ASP A 3 -7.01 8.79 20.45
CA ASP A 3 -5.79 8.00 20.42
C ASP A 3 -5.69 7.27 19.08
N TYR A 4 -4.47 6.99 18.67
CA TYR A 4 -4.18 6.34 17.41
C TYR A 4 -3.37 5.07 17.61
N TYR A 5 -3.78 4.01 16.93
CA TYR A 5 -2.97 2.80 16.77
C TYR A 5 -2.31 2.87 15.39
N VAL A 6 -1.02 3.14 15.35
CA VAL A 6 -0.29 3.44 14.11
C VAL A 6 0.57 2.25 13.69
N ILE A 7 0.43 1.83 12.44
CA ILE A 7 1.21 0.76 11.84
C ILE A 7 2.09 1.35 10.72
N GLY A 8 3.39 1.08 10.78
CA GLY A 8 4.37 1.48 9.76
C GLY A 8 4.38 0.53 8.57
N ASP A 9 5.55 0.41 7.92
CA ASP A 9 5.75 -0.38 6.71
C ASP A 9 5.36 -1.85 6.90
N VAL A 10 4.52 -2.37 6.01
CA VAL A 10 4.05 -3.77 6.03
C VAL A 10 4.74 -4.62 4.97
N HIS A 11 4.99 -4.06 3.79
CA HIS A 11 5.70 -4.72 2.70
C HIS A 11 5.28 -6.17 2.45
N GLY A 12 3.98 -6.38 2.20
CA GLY A 12 3.45 -7.70 1.82
C GLY A 12 3.47 -8.77 2.90
N LYS A 13 3.76 -8.43 4.15
CA LYS A 13 3.84 -9.38 5.27
C LYS A 13 2.48 -9.59 5.92
N ALA A 14 1.57 -10.27 5.22
CA ALA A 14 0.19 -10.47 5.67
C ALA A 14 0.09 -11.22 7.01
N GLY A 15 0.88 -12.26 7.22
CA GLY A 15 0.88 -13.00 8.48
C GLY A 15 1.33 -12.18 9.68
N MET A 16 2.36 -11.35 9.50
CA MET A 16 2.82 -10.42 10.54
C MET A 16 1.77 -9.34 10.82
N LEU A 17 1.11 -8.83 9.78
CA LEU A 17 0.02 -7.87 9.96
C LEU A 17 -1.15 -8.48 10.74
N GLU A 18 -1.55 -9.71 10.42
CA GLU A 18 -2.59 -10.41 11.18
C GLU A 18 -2.24 -10.53 12.66
N ASP A 19 -1.00 -10.91 12.96
CA ASP A 19 -0.54 -11.04 14.35
C ASP A 19 -0.52 -9.70 15.08
N LEU A 20 -0.08 -8.65 14.41
CA LEU A 20 -0.07 -7.30 14.96
C LEU A 20 -1.48 -6.80 15.24
N LEU A 21 -2.43 -7.04 14.34
CA LEU A 21 -3.83 -6.63 14.51
C LEU A 21 -4.52 -7.32 15.69
N LYS A 22 -4.04 -8.45 16.17
CA LYS A 22 -4.55 -9.09 17.40
C LYS A 22 -4.28 -8.25 18.64
N THR A 23 -3.32 -7.34 18.60
CA THR A 23 -3.01 -6.45 19.71
C THR A 23 -3.80 -5.13 19.66
N TRP A 24 -4.48 -4.86 18.57
CA TRP A 24 -5.39 -3.73 18.43
C TRP A 24 -6.72 -4.03 19.14
N ASP A 25 -7.25 -3.05 19.85
CA ASP A 25 -8.48 -3.19 20.65
C ASP A 25 -9.78 -3.14 19.83
N GLY A 26 -9.68 -2.93 18.51
CA GLY A 26 -10.81 -2.79 17.61
C GLY A 26 -11.58 -1.47 17.72
N GLN A 27 -11.14 -0.55 18.56
CA GLN A 27 -11.83 0.73 18.82
C GLN A 27 -10.92 1.95 18.64
N THR A 28 -9.66 1.87 19.08
CA THR A 28 -8.67 2.94 18.86
C THR A 28 -8.53 3.22 17.36
N GLN A 29 -8.45 4.49 16.97
CA GLN A 29 -8.34 4.88 15.58
C GLN A 29 -7.10 4.23 14.94
N LEU A 30 -7.35 3.31 14.02
CA LEU A 30 -6.29 2.60 13.29
C LEU A 30 -5.79 3.45 12.13
N LEU A 31 -4.47 3.58 12.01
CA LEU A 31 -3.84 4.36 10.96
C LEU A 31 -2.61 3.64 10.41
N PHE A 32 -2.56 3.46 9.09
CA PHE A 32 -1.42 2.91 8.37
C PHE A 32 -0.62 4.04 7.72
N LEU A 33 0.70 4.01 7.86
CA LEU A 33 1.59 5.04 7.29
C LEU A 33 1.95 4.80 5.82
N GLY A 34 1.42 3.76 5.20
CA GLY A 34 1.75 3.39 3.83
C GLY A 34 2.80 2.29 3.73
N ASP A 35 3.33 2.07 2.53
CA ASP A 35 4.25 0.97 2.21
C ASP A 35 3.68 -0.40 2.59
N LEU A 36 2.48 -0.66 2.10
CA LEU A 36 1.78 -1.92 2.29
C LEU A 36 2.34 -3.04 1.42
N ILE A 37 2.87 -2.68 0.27
CA ILE A 37 3.22 -3.57 -0.85
C ILE A 37 4.72 -3.66 -1.07
N ASP A 38 5.11 -4.53 -1.97
CA ASP A 38 6.46 -4.77 -2.47
C ASP A 38 7.35 -5.55 -1.50
N ARG A 39 8.28 -6.30 -2.06
CA ARG A 39 9.27 -7.13 -1.36
C ARG A 39 8.72 -8.37 -0.69
N GLY A 40 7.60 -8.28 0.02
CA GLY A 40 7.01 -9.38 0.75
C GLY A 40 6.23 -10.35 -0.12
N GLU A 41 5.78 -11.42 0.51
CA GLU A 41 5.21 -12.57 -0.19
C GLU A 41 3.71 -12.44 -0.53
N ASP A 42 2.97 -11.56 0.12
CA ASP A 42 1.51 -11.53 -0.05
C ASP A 42 0.93 -10.10 -0.01
N SER A 43 1.41 -9.27 -0.94
CA SER A 43 0.96 -7.88 -1.07
C SER A 43 -0.53 -7.78 -1.38
N ARG A 44 -1.08 -8.70 -2.19
CA ARG A 44 -2.52 -8.72 -2.48
C ARG A 44 -3.35 -8.86 -1.20
N ARG A 45 -3.01 -9.82 -0.36
CA ARG A 45 -3.73 -10.06 0.89
C ARG A 45 -3.63 -8.88 1.85
N VAL A 46 -2.44 -8.25 1.94
CA VAL A 46 -2.27 -7.03 2.73
C VAL A 46 -3.21 -5.93 2.23
N LEU A 47 -3.25 -5.69 0.92
CA LEU A 47 -4.16 -4.70 0.33
C LEU A 47 -5.62 -5.02 0.62
N GLU A 48 -6.03 -6.27 0.49
CA GLU A 48 -7.41 -6.69 0.77
C GLU A 48 -7.76 -6.50 2.25
N MET A 49 -6.86 -6.86 3.16
CA MET A 49 -7.05 -6.69 4.60
C MET A 49 -7.16 -5.21 4.99
N VAL A 50 -6.26 -4.38 4.50
CA VAL A 50 -6.25 -2.94 4.83
C VAL A 50 -7.45 -2.24 4.20
N LYS A 51 -7.79 -2.58 2.96
CA LYS A 51 -9.00 -2.07 2.30
C LYS A 51 -10.26 -2.39 3.11
N ASP A 52 -10.40 -3.60 3.59
CA ASP A 52 -11.53 -3.99 4.44
C ASP A 52 -11.58 -3.18 5.74
N LEU A 53 -10.44 -2.97 6.38
CA LEU A 53 -10.34 -2.15 7.60
C LEU A 53 -10.72 -0.68 7.33
N VAL A 54 -10.30 -0.13 6.19
CA VAL A 54 -10.67 1.24 5.79
C VAL A 54 -12.16 1.34 5.48
N ASP A 55 -12.70 0.42 4.69
CA ASP A 55 -14.09 0.46 4.24
C ASP A 55 -15.09 0.16 5.36
N ASN A 56 -14.75 -0.73 6.28
CA ASN A 56 -15.70 -1.27 7.26
C ASN A 56 -15.39 -0.94 8.72
N GLN A 57 -14.15 -0.54 9.05
CA GLN A 57 -13.74 -0.25 10.44
C GLN A 57 -13.28 1.20 10.64
N GLY A 58 -13.33 2.02 9.61
CA GLY A 58 -12.92 3.42 9.68
C GLY A 58 -11.41 3.64 9.79
N ALA A 59 -10.58 2.65 9.41
CA ALA A 59 -9.15 2.83 9.39
C ALA A 59 -8.73 3.89 8.36
N ILE A 60 -7.60 4.52 8.61
CA ILE A 60 -6.97 5.49 7.69
C ILE A 60 -5.70 4.86 7.14
N CYS A 61 -5.45 4.99 5.84
CA CYS A 61 -4.23 4.51 5.21
C CYS A 61 -3.61 5.60 4.34
N LEU A 62 -2.38 5.99 4.66
CA LEU A 62 -1.61 6.93 3.85
C LEU A 62 -0.93 6.20 2.69
N SER A 63 -0.66 6.94 1.62
CA SER A 63 0.20 6.48 0.54
C SER A 63 1.67 6.63 0.93
N GLY A 64 2.41 5.53 0.85
CA GLY A 64 3.87 5.54 0.95
C GLY A 64 4.53 5.70 -0.42
N ASN A 65 5.87 5.74 -0.44
CA ASN A 65 6.59 5.82 -1.71
C ASN A 65 6.43 4.55 -2.57
N HIS A 66 6.17 3.39 -1.97
CA HIS A 66 5.93 2.16 -2.72
C HIS A 66 4.58 2.17 -3.44
N GLU A 67 3.51 2.69 -2.83
CA GLU A 67 2.23 2.91 -3.50
C GLU A 67 2.37 3.92 -4.65
N TYR A 68 3.13 4.98 -4.45
CA TYR A 68 3.42 5.94 -5.51
C TYR A 68 4.17 5.29 -6.69
N MET A 69 5.20 4.48 -6.43
CA MET A 69 5.93 3.75 -7.48
C MET A 69 5.01 2.77 -8.24
N PHE A 70 4.13 2.07 -7.53
CA PHE A 70 3.14 1.18 -8.14
C PHE A 70 2.23 1.92 -9.11
N LEU A 71 1.67 3.06 -8.70
CA LEU A 71 0.80 3.87 -9.55
C LEU A 71 1.55 4.47 -10.73
N THR A 72 2.77 4.93 -10.52
CA THR A 72 3.63 5.44 -11.59
C THR A 72 3.92 4.37 -12.63
N TRP A 73 4.18 3.14 -12.19
CA TRP A 73 4.33 2.00 -13.08
C TRP A 73 3.06 1.73 -13.89
N LEU A 74 1.89 1.75 -13.27
CA LEU A 74 0.63 1.54 -13.99
C LEU A 74 0.34 2.63 -15.03
N ASP A 75 0.68 3.87 -14.71
CA ASP A 75 0.41 5.01 -15.58
C ASP A 75 1.41 5.13 -16.73
N ASP A 76 2.67 4.72 -16.52
CA ASP A 76 3.73 4.74 -17.53
C ASP A 76 4.64 3.52 -17.39
N PRO A 77 4.15 2.33 -17.80
CA PRO A 77 4.87 1.08 -17.55
C PRO A 77 6.19 0.95 -18.34
N GLU A 78 6.28 1.54 -19.53
CA GLU A 78 7.50 1.47 -20.34
C GLU A 78 8.68 2.18 -19.66
N GLU A 79 8.45 3.37 -19.12
CA GLU A 79 9.49 4.18 -18.50
C GLU A 79 9.74 3.81 -17.03
N SER A 80 8.72 3.32 -16.31
CA SER A 80 8.77 3.20 -14.87
C SER A 80 8.99 1.78 -14.35
N TYR A 81 8.81 0.76 -15.17
CA TYR A 81 8.89 -0.63 -14.71
C TYR A 81 10.26 -0.99 -14.12
N ASP A 82 11.35 -0.60 -14.77
CA ASP A 82 12.70 -0.89 -14.27
C ASP A 82 12.96 -0.32 -12.88
N HIS A 83 12.48 0.88 -12.62
CA HIS A 83 12.58 1.50 -11.30
C HIS A 83 11.73 0.74 -10.27
N TYR A 84 10.50 0.44 -10.61
CA TYR A 84 9.57 -0.29 -9.74
C TYR A 84 10.09 -1.71 -9.41
N ARG A 85 10.56 -2.42 -10.42
CA ARG A 85 11.15 -3.75 -10.27
C ARG A 85 12.33 -3.75 -9.28
N ARG A 86 13.26 -2.80 -9.40
CA ARG A 86 14.42 -2.68 -8.51
C ARG A 86 14.03 -2.41 -7.05
N ASN A 87 12.85 -1.90 -6.83
CA ASN A 87 12.30 -1.63 -5.49
C ASN A 87 11.40 -2.75 -4.97
N GLY A 88 11.36 -3.90 -5.62
CA GLY A 88 10.64 -5.08 -5.17
C GLY A 88 9.22 -5.21 -5.71
N GLY A 89 8.89 -4.51 -6.80
CA GLY A 89 7.54 -4.50 -7.37
C GLY A 89 7.08 -5.82 -7.97
N ASP A 90 8.01 -6.67 -8.44
CA ASP A 90 7.64 -7.95 -9.08
C ASP A 90 6.84 -8.87 -8.16
N THR A 91 7.16 -8.89 -6.87
CA THR A 91 6.40 -9.70 -5.89
C THR A 91 4.96 -9.22 -5.76
N THR A 92 4.73 -7.92 -5.79
CA THR A 92 3.38 -7.35 -5.76
C THR A 92 2.60 -7.69 -7.02
N ILE A 93 3.20 -7.52 -8.19
CA ILE A 93 2.58 -7.85 -9.48
C ILE A 93 2.18 -9.32 -9.50
N ASN A 94 3.09 -10.22 -9.15
CA ASN A 94 2.83 -11.65 -9.11
C ASN A 94 1.77 -12.04 -8.06
N SER A 95 1.81 -11.41 -6.89
CA SER A 95 0.80 -11.61 -5.83
C SER A 95 -0.60 -11.21 -6.32
N ILE A 96 -0.73 -10.05 -6.92
CA ILE A 96 -2.02 -9.54 -7.45
C ILE A 96 -2.55 -10.47 -8.56
N LEU A 97 -1.69 -10.94 -9.44
CA LEU A 97 -2.08 -11.79 -10.56
C LEU A 97 -2.18 -13.28 -10.19
N GLY A 98 -1.91 -13.65 -8.93
CA GLY A 98 -2.04 -15.03 -8.46
C GLY A 98 -0.99 -15.97 -9.04
N ARG A 99 0.22 -15.48 -9.30
CA ARG A 99 1.35 -16.25 -9.86
C ARG A 99 2.41 -16.53 -8.79
N PRO A 100 3.32 -17.51 -9.01
CA PRO A 100 4.50 -17.66 -8.15
C PRO A 100 5.28 -16.34 -8.06
N LEU A 101 5.85 -16.02 -6.90
CA LEU A 101 6.50 -14.73 -6.64
C LEU A 101 7.71 -14.47 -7.54
N ASP A 102 8.35 -15.52 -8.03
CA ASP A 102 9.50 -15.47 -8.95
C ASP A 102 9.11 -15.63 -10.42
N ALA A 103 7.81 -15.64 -10.74
CA ALA A 103 7.36 -15.71 -12.13
C ALA A 103 7.87 -14.50 -12.94
N PRO A 104 8.23 -14.69 -14.21
CA PRO A 104 8.62 -13.58 -15.09
C PRO A 104 7.51 -12.55 -15.20
N VAL A 105 7.87 -11.27 -15.12
CA VAL A 105 6.96 -10.14 -15.26
C VAL A 105 7.20 -9.43 -16.59
N ASP A 106 6.12 -9.22 -17.35
CA ASP A 106 6.10 -8.31 -18.48
C ASP A 106 5.57 -6.95 -18.00
N GLY A 107 6.46 -5.97 -17.90
CA GLY A 107 6.12 -4.68 -17.29
C GLY A 107 4.97 -3.93 -17.94
N VAL A 108 4.76 -4.09 -19.25
CA VAL A 108 3.70 -3.42 -20.01
C VAL A 108 2.40 -4.23 -19.98
N GLU A 109 2.46 -5.51 -20.34
CA GLU A 109 1.27 -6.37 -20.38
C GLU A 109 0.68 -6.62 -19.00
N ASP A 110 1.52 -6.82 -18.01
CA ASP A 110 1.06 -7.05 -16.64
C ASP A 110 0.47 -5.78 -16.01
N ALA A 111 0.90 -4.58 -16.41
CA ALA A 111 0.25 -3.34 -16.00
C ALA A 111 -1.21 -3.29 -16.47
N LYS A 112 -1.47 -3.67 -17.72
CA LYS A 112 -2.84 -3.77 -18.26
C LYS A 112 -3.67 -4.81 -17.51
N ARG A 113 -3.07 -5.96 -17.21
CA ARG A 113 -3.74 -7.03 -16.48
C ARG A 113 -4.10 -6.60 -15.06
N VAL A 114 -3.19 -5.98 -14.33
CA VAL A 114 -3.43 -5.48 -12.97
C VAL A 114 -4.53 -4.43 -12.97
N ALA A 115 -4.48 -3.49 -13.90
CA ALA A 115 -5.50 -2.44 -14.02
C ALA A 115 -6.91 -2.99 -14.29
N THR A 116 -7.01 -4.12 -14.97
CA THR A 116 -8.29 -4.78 -15.30
C THR A 116 -8.73 -5.78 -14.23
N GLU A 117 -7.82 -6.67 -13.81
CA GLU A 117 -8.13 -7.79 -12.91
C GLU A 117 -8.20 -7.38 -11.43
N ALA A 118 -7.58 -6.26 -11.07
CA ALA A 118 -7.54 -5.74 -9.71
C ALA A 118 -7.92 -4.25 -9.62
N ALA A 119 -8.89 -3.84 -10.44
CA ALA A 119 -9.31 -2.44 -10.54
C ALA A 119 -9.73 -1.84 -9.19
N ASP A 120 -10.37 -2.62 -8.34
CA ASP A 120 -10.79 -2.22 -6.99
C ASP A 120 -9.60 -1.93 -6.06
N LEU A 121 -8.56 -2.74 -6.11
CA LEU A 121 -7.33 -2.53 -5.33
C LEU A 121 -6.54 -1.33 -5.87
N VAL A 122 -6.49 -1.16 -7.19
CA VAL A 122 -5.85 0.00 -7.82
C VAL A 122 -6.55 1.29 -7.37
N GLU A 123 -7.88 1.32 -7.41
CA GLU A 123 -8.65 2.49 -6.99
C GLU A 123 -8.45 2.77 -5.49
N PHE A 124 -8.40 1.74 -4.66
CA PHE A 124 -8.09 1.88 -3.24
C PHE A 124 -6.74 2.59 -3.03
N ILE A 125 -5.70 2.17 -3.76
CA ILE A 125 -4.37 2.81 -3.69
C ILE A 125 -4.42 4.26 -4.19
N ARG A 126 -5.14 4.54 -5.29
CA ARG A 126 -5.27 5.90 -5.83
C ARG A 126 -5.93 6.87 -4.86
N GLN A 127 -6.81 6.40 -4.01
CA GLN A 127 -7.54 7.23 -3.04
C GLN A 127 -6.77 7.48 -1.75
N MET A 128 -5.64 6.81 -1.51
CA MET A 128 -4.83 7.02 -0.31
C MET A 128 -4.31 8.46 -0.23
N PRO A 129 -4.56 9.20 0.87
CA PRO A 129 -3.98 10.51 1.06
C PRO A 129 -2.48 10.42 1.37
N PHE A 130 -1.72 11.45 1.05
CA PHE A 130 -0.31 11.57 1.40
C PHE A 130 -0.10 12.13 2.81
N VAL A 131 -1.05 12.89 3.29
CA VAL A 131 -1.00 13.59 4.59
C VAL A 131 -2.36 13.49 5.26
N VAL A 132 -2.35 13.24 6.56
CA VAL A 132 -3.55 13.37 7.40
C VAL A 132 -3.21 14.31 8.56
N GLU A 133 -3.93 15.40 8.65
CA GLU A 133 -3.81 16.38 9.73
C GLU A 133 -4.95 16.22 10.73
N THR A 134 -4.60 16.27 12.00
CA THR A 134 -5.53 16.25 13.12
C THR A 134 -5.26 17.43 14.05
N ASP A 135 -6.05 17.59 15.10
CA ASP A 135 -5.84 18.68 16.08
C ASP A 135 -4.45 18.65 16.75
N LYS A 136 -3.80 17.49 16.78
CA LYS A 136 -2.54 17.30 17.49
C LYS A 136 -1.39 16.76 16.65
N TYR A 137 -1.70 16.07 15.57
CA TYR A 137 -0.72 15.32 14.81
C TYR A 137 -0.86 15.60 13.32
N ILE A 138 0.28 15.57 12.65
CA ILE A 138 0.34 15.47 11.20
C ILE A 138 0.98 14.12 10.89
N PHE A 139 0.24 13.25 10.21
CA PHE A 139 0.73 11.92 9.81
C PHE A 139 1.19 11.97 8.37
N VAL A 140 2.40 11.52 8.14
CA VAL A 140 3.02 11.40 6.82
C VAL A 140 3.85 10.13 6.77
N HIS A 141 4.07 9.58 5.57
CA HIS A 141 4.89 8.38 5.42
C HIS A 141 6.38 8.66 5.70
N ALA A 142 6.94 9.71 5.11
CA ALA A 142 8.37 10.02 5.22
C ALA A 142 8.62 11.33 5.99
N GLY A 143 8.33 12.48 5.39
CA GLY A 143 8.58 13.76 6.01
C GLY A 143 7.81 14.89 5.36
N ILE A 144 7.82 16.05 6.01
CA ILE A 144 7.22 17.28 5.50
C ILE A 144 8.32 18.31 5.37
N ASP A 145 8.36 18.99 4.23
CA ASP A 145 9.15 20.20 4.06
C ASP A 145 8.33 21.39 4.51
N LEU A 146 8.64 21.91 5.69
CA LEU A 146 7.95 23.06 6.28
C LEU A 146 8.36 24.39 5.66
N THR A 147 9.25 24.38 4.67
CA THR A 147 9.69 25.59 3.95
C THR A 147 8.91 25.83 2.67
N LEU A 148 8.08 24.90 2.25
CA LEU A 148 7.21 25.00 1.10
C LEU A 148 5.81 25.46 1.52
N ASP A 149 5.31 26.53 0.86
CA ASP A 149 3.94 27.04 1.03
C ASP A 149 2.91 26.17 0.32
#